data_7bc12284b2ba04580d557f8e4249d984
#
_entry.id   7bc12284b2ba04580d557f8e4249d984
#
_cell.length_a   1.000
_cell.length_b   1.000
_cell.length_c   1.000
_cell.angle_alpha   90.00
_cell.angle_beta   90.00
_cell.angle_gamma   90.00
#
_symmetry.space_group_name_H-M   'P 1'
#
loop_
_entity.id
_entity.type
_entity.pdbx_description
1 polymer ?
#
loop_
_entity_poly.entity_id
_entity_poly.type
_entity_poly.pdbx_seq_one_letter_code
_entity_poly.pdbx_strand_id
1 'polypeptide(L)'
;MLFRSQQMLEGAQVLVLEANHDEDMLKQGSYPYNLKQRILGPLGHLSNRRMAQVVAELRRRPQKLILAHLSESNNQPELAMDTVKSVLDSYGINNMEIYMTAQNHSTSVDF
;
A
#
# COMPACT_ATOMS: atom_id res chain seq x y z
N MET A 1 -11.01 11.47 -5.21
CA MET A 1 -10.29 11.54 -3.95
C MET A 1 -8.79 11.37 -4.12
N LEU A 2 -8.36 10.41 -4.89
CA LEU A 2 -6.93 10.17 -5.11
C LEU A 2 -6.32 11.04 -6.20
N PHE A 3 -7.14 11.86 -6.85
CA PHE A 3 -6.69 12.60 -8.02
C PHE A 3 -5.55 13.55 -7.74
N ARG A 4 -5.65 14.33 -6.67
CA ARG A 4 -4.57 15.25 -6.32
C ARG A 4 -3.32 14.48 -5.92
N SER A 5 -3.50 13.46 -5.09
CA SER A 5 -2.38 12.62 -4.68
C SER A 5 -1.75 11.94 -5.89
N GLN A 6 -2.58 11.42 -6.80
CA GLN A 6 -2.09 10.77 -8.00
C GLN A 6 -1.24 11.73 -8.85
N GLN A 7 -1.69 12.95 -9.02
CA GLN A 7 -0.93 13.95 -9.77
C GLN A 7 0.42 14.25 -9.13
N MET A 8 0.45 14.31 -7.80
CA MET A 8 1.69 14.58 -7.08
C MET A 8 2.67 13.41 -7.16
N LEU A 9 2.17 12.19 -7.34
CA LEU A 9 3.01 11.00 -7.42
C LEU A 9 3.60 10.75 -8.79
N GLU A 10 3.05 11.37 -9.83
CA GLU A 10 3.50 11.16 -11.19
C GLU A 10 4.95 11.58 -11.35
N GLY A 11 5.73 10.69 -11.96
CA GLY A 11 7.12 11.00 -12.29
C GLY A 11 8.12 10.81 -11.16
N ALA A 12 7.68 10.42 -9.96
CA ALA A 12 8.61 10.09 -8.90
C ALA A 12 9.41 8.85 -9.27
N GLN A 13 10.73 8.89 -9.04
CA GLN A 13 11.58 7.71 -9.29
C GLN A 13 11.51 6.72 -8.13
N VAL A 14 11.42 7.22 -6.93
CA VAL A 14 11.25 6.42 -5.72
C VAL A 14 9.98 6.90 -5.06
N LEU A 15 9.08 5.97 -4.79
CA LEU A 15 7.79 6.29 -4.20
C LEU A 15 7.60 5.50 -2.93
N VAL A 16 7.29 6.20 -1.84
CA VAL A 16 6.94 5.58 -0.56
C VAL A 16 5.45 5.73 -0.38
N LEU A 17 4.74 4.62 -0.26
CA LEU A 17 3.30 4.65 -0.07
C LEU A 17 2.89 3.71 1.03
N GLU A 18 1.80 4.07 1.68
CA GLU A 18 1.20 3.24 2.70
C GLU A 18 0.62 1.97 2.08
N ALA A 19 0.96 0.82 2.67
CA ALA A 19 0.30 -0.44 2.42
C ALA A 19 -0.20 -0.91 3.78
N ASN A 20 -1.30 -0.35 4.24
CA ASN A 20 -1.68 -0.45 5.64
C ASN A 20 -2.20 -1.83 6.00
N HIS A 21 -3.13 -2.37 5.22
CA HIS A 21 -3.84 -3.58 5.63
C HIS A 21 -4.17 -4.47 4.45
N ASP A 22 -4.33 -5.75 4.76
CA ASP A 22 -4.98 -6.69 3.87
C ASP A 22 -6.48 -6.59 4.10
N GLU A 23 -7.24 -6.47 3.03
CA GLU A 23 -8.67 -6.23 3.13
C GLU A 23 -9.40 -7.35 3.85
N ASP A 24 -9.02 -8.60 3.58
CA ASP A 24 -9.65 -9.73 4.22
C ASP A 24 -9.28 -9.84 5.69
N MET A 25 -8.02 -9.62 6.04
CA MET A 25 -7.61 -9.61 7.44
C MET A 25 -8.35 -8.54 8.23
N LEU A 26 -8.51 -7.36 7.66
CA LEU A 26 -9.24 -6.29 8.33
C LEU A 26 -10.69 -6.66 8.56
N LYS A 27 -11.35 -7.20 7.56
CA LYS A 27 -12.77 -7.56 7.67
C LYS A 27 -13.00 -8.67 8.68
N GLN A 28 -12.08 -9.62 8.76
CA GLN A 28 -12.20 -10.77 9.66
C GLN A 28 -11.56 -10.54 11.04
N GLY A 29 -10.85 -9.43 11.20
CA GLY A 29 -10.12 -9.14 12.41
C GLY A 29 -11.00 -8.66 13.55
N SER A 30 -10.36 -8.39 14.68
CA SER A 30 -11.03 -8.06 15.92
C SER A 30 -11.44 -6.60 16.07
N TYR A 31 -11.13 -5.76 15.11
CA TYR A 31 -11.51 -4.36 15.20
C TYR A 31 -13.03 -4.20 15.22
N PRO A 32 -13.56 -3.24 15.97
CA PRO A 32 -15.00 -2.96 15.96
C PRO A 32 -15.47 -2.59 14.55
N TYR A 33 -16.73 -2.89 14.29
CA TYR A 33 -17.32 -2.62 12.98
C TYR A 33 -17.15 -1.16 12.54
N ASN A 34 -17.37 -0.23 13.45
CA ASN A 34 -17.25 1.20 13.14
C ASN A 34 -15.85 1.56 12.68
N LEU A 35 -14.85 1.00 13.34
CA LEU A 35 -13.46 1.26 12.98
C LEU A 35 -13.14 0.66 11.61
N LYS A 36 -13.63 -0.55 11.34
CA LYS A 36 -13.45 -1.18 10.03
C LYS A 36 -14.02 -0.32 8.92
N GLN A 37 -15.21 0.19 9.12
CA GLN A 37 -15.85 1.04 8.12
C GLN A 37 -15.08 2.33 7.88
N ARG A 38 -14.51 2.89 8.92
CA ARG A 38 -13.69 4.09 8.79
C ARG A 38 -12.43 3.81 8.00
N ILE A 39 -11.77 2.69 8.28
CA ILE A 39 -10.53 2.33 7.60
C ILE A 39 -10.79 2.04 6.12
N LEU A 40 -11.88 1.33 5.83
CA LEU A 40 -12.25 1.00 4.46
C LEU A 40 -12.82 2.18 3.68
N GLY A 41 -13.20 3.24 4.36
CA GLY A 41 -13.82 4.41 3.73
C GLY A 41 -12.82 5.25 2.95
N PRO A 42 -13.33 6.24 2.20
CA PRO A 42 -12.48 7.04 1.30
C PRO A 42 -11.44 7.89 2.01
N LEU A 43 -11.63 8.16 3.29
CA LEU A 43 -10.67 8.93 4.09
C LEU A 43 -9.82 8.05 4.99
N GLY A 44 -9.92 6.74 4.82
CA GLY A 44 -9.13 5.81 5.60
C GLY A 44 -7.78 5.51 4.99
N HIS A 45 -7.14 4.48 5.53
CA HIS A 45 -5.83 4.05 5.07
C HIS A 45 -5.94 3.25 3.76
N LEU A 46 -4.87 3.27 2.99
CA LEU A 46 -4.82 2.47 1.77
C LEU A 46 -4.57 1.00 2.11
N SER A 47 -5.38 0.13 1.54
CA SER A 47 -5.10 -1.31 1.60
C SER A 47 -3.93 -1.65 0.69
N ASN A 48 -3.35 -2.83 0.89
CA ASN A 48 -2.30 -3.33 0.01
C ASN A 48 -2.76 -3.31 -1.44
N ARG A 49 -3.96 -3.81 -1.68
CA ARG A 49 -4.53 -3.93 -3.03
C ARG A 49 -4.78 -2.55 -3.63
N ARG A 50 -5.39 -1.66 -2.87
CA ARG A 50 -5.72 -0.33 -3.39
C ARG A 50 -4.48 0.48 -3.70
N MET A 51 -3.47 0.38 -2.85
CA MET A 51 -2.21 1.06 -3.07
C MET A 51 -1.57 0.58 -4.38
N ALA A 52 -1.56 -0.73 -4.62
CA ALA A 52 -1.01 -1.27 -5.84
C ALA A 52 -1.78 -0.82 -7.07
N GLN A 53 -3.11 -0.72 -6.97
CA GLN A 53 -3.93 -0.21 -8.06
C GLN A 53 -3.61 1.24 -8.38
N VAL A 54 -3.42 2.07 -7.35
CA VAL A 54 -3.05 3.47 -7.53
C VAL A 54 -1.74 3.57 -8.29
N VAL A 55 -0.74 2.80 -7.88
CA VAL A 55 0.56 2.82 -8.55
C VAL A 55 0.45 2.33 -9.99
N ALA A 56 -0.32 1.27 -10.22
CA ALA A 56 -0.48 0.71 -11.56
C ALA A 56 -1.11 1.70 -12.53
N GLU A 57 -1.97 2.58 -12.01
CA GLU A 57 -2.70 3.55 -12.83
C GLU A 57 -1.91 4.84 -13.08
N LEU A 58 -0.76 4.99 -12.47
CA LEU A 58 0.10 6.15 -12.74
C LEU A 58 0.61 6.10 -14.18
N ARG A 59 0.63 7.24 -14.83
CA ARG A 59 1.17 7.35 -16.20
C ARG A 59 2.68 7.16 -16.19
N ARG A 60 3.35 7.72 -15.19
CA ARG A 60 4.80 7.61 -15.00
C ARG A 60 5.05 6.89 -13.69
N ARG A 61 5.25 5.61 -13.79
CA ARG A 61 5.43 4.77 -12.61
C ARG A 61 6.84 4.95 -12.04
N PRO A 62 6.99 4.79 -10.73
CA PRO A 62 8.32 4.83 -10.11
C PRO A 62 9.14 3.62 -10.53
N GLN A 63 10.45 3.74 -10.46
CA GLN A 63 11.34 2.60 -10.61
C GLN A 63 11.38 1.77 -9.34
N LYS A 64 11.25 2.42 -8.19
CA LYS A 64 11.29 1.77 -6.89
C LYS A 64 10.07 2.16 -6.09
N LEU A 65 9.43 1.16 -5.51
CA LEU A 65 8.26 1.33 -4.66
C LEU A 65 8.56 0.81 -3.27
N ILE A 66 8.34 1.64 -2.27
CA ILE A 66 8.60 1.25 -0.88
C ILE A 66 7.27 1.21 -0.15
N LEU A 67 6.95 0.03 0.39
CA LEU A 67 5.73 -0.18 1.17
C LEU A 67 6.00 0.22 2.61
N ALA A 68 5.12 1.05 3.16
CA ALA A 68 5.30 1.60 4.49
C ALA A 68 4.01 1.49 5.30
N HIS A 69 4.12 1.73 6.59
CA HIS A 69 2.97 1.84 7.51
C HIS A 69 2.05 0.62 7.51
N LEU A 70 2.63 -0.58 7.51
CA LEU A 70 1.85 -1.80 7.61
C LEU A 70 1.23 -1.93 9.00
N SER A 71 -0.04 -2.28 9.03
CA SER A 71 -0.75 -2.55 10.27
C SER A 71 -0.22 -3.84 10.90
N GLU A 72 0.10 -3.80 12.19
CA GLU A 72 0.54 -4.99 12.91
C GLU A 72 -0.58 -6.01 13.06
N SER A 73 -1.81 -5.53 13.19
CA SER A 73 -2.97 -6.39 13.45
C SER A 73 -3.62 -6.91 12.17
N ASN A 74 -3.54 -6.17 11.09
CA ASN A 74 -4.33 -6.46 9.88
C ASN A 74 -3.48 -6.58 8.63
N ASN A 75 -2.19 -6.86 8.80
CA ASN A 75 -1.31 -7.07 7.67
C ASN A 75 -0.14 -7.97 8.07
N GLN A 76 0.54 -8.46 7.05
CA GLN A 76 1.81 -9.18 7.21
C GLN A 76 2.71 -8.76 6.07
N PRO A 77 4.02 -8.60 6.32
CA PRO A 77 4.93 -8.12 5.27
C PRO A 77 4.91 -8.98 4.01
N GLU A 78 4.92 -10.30 4.17
CA GLU A 78 4.91 -11.21 3.02
C GLU A 78 3.60 -11.09 2.24
N LEU A 79 2.49 -10.99 2.94
CA LEU A 79 1.18 -10.85 2.32
C LEU A 79 1.07 -9.53 1.56
N ALA A 80 1.56 -8.44 2.17
CA ALA A 80 1.57 -7.14 1.51
C ALA A 80 2.38 -7.19 0.22
N MET A 81 3.56 -7.76 0.29
CA MET A 81 4.45 -7.88 -0.87
C MET A 81 3.79 -8.70 -1.97
N ASP A 82 3.24 -9.86 -1.63
CA ASP A 82 2.61 -10.75 -2.59
C ASP A 82 1.40 -10.11 -3.25
N THR A 83 0.58 -9.42 -2.46
CA THR A 83 -0.60 -8.74 -2.98
C THR A 83 -0.21 -7.65 -3.97
N VAL A 84 0.77 -6.82 -3.60
CA VAL A 84 1.21 -5.73 -4.45
C VAL A 84 1.79 -6.26 -5.75
N LYS A 85 2.65 -7.26 -5.67
CA LYS A 85 3.24 -7.86 -6.87
C LYS A 85 2.18 -8.47 -7.77
N SER A 86 1.22 -9.17 -7.18
CA SER A 86 0.14 -9.81 -7.93
C SER A 86 -0.70 -8.79 -8.68
N VAL A 87 -1.07 -7.70 -8.02
CA VAL A 87 -1.85 -6.64 -8.66
C VAL A 87 -1.05 -6.00 -9.80
N LEU A 88 0.21 -5.67 -9.54
CA LEU A 88 1.05 -5.07 -10.59
C LEU A 88 1.23 -6.01 -11.77
N ASP A 89 1.41 -7.30 -11.52
CA ASP A 89 1.50 -8.30 -12.58
C ASP A 89 0.24 -8.33 -13.43
N SER A 90 -0.93 -8.20 -12.81
CA SER A 90 -2.19 -8.20 -13.55
C SER A 90 -2.30 -7.01 -14.50
N TYR A 91 -1.53 -5.97 -14.27
CA TYR A 91 -1.44 -4.80 -15.16
C TYR A 91 -0.27 -4.91 -16.12
N GLY A 92 0.45 -6.02 -16.12
CA GLY A 92 1.61 -6.20 -16.98
C GLY A 92 2.87 -5.49 -16.47
N ILE A 93 2.90 -5.10 -15.21
CA ILE A 93 4.02 -4.38 -14.62
C ILE A 93 4.87 -5.36 -13.83
N ASN A 94 6.05 -5.70 -14.32
CA ASN A 94 6.92 -6.68 -13.68
C ASN A 94 8.37 -6.23 -13.53
N ASN A 95 8.66 -4.98 -13.84
CA ASN A 95 10.04 -4.46 -13.79
C ASN A 95 10.26 -3.45 -12.67
N MET A 96 9.28 -3.26 -11.80
CA MET A 96 9.40 -2.32 -10.69
C MET A 96 10.06 -3.01 -9.51
N GLU A 97 11.04 -2.35 -8.90
CA GLU A 97 11.65 -2.84 -7.67
C GLU A 97 10.77 -2.47 -6.49
N ILE A 98 10.46 -3.47 -5.68
CA ILE A 98 9.56 -3.28 -4.54
C ILE A 98 10.31 -3.61 -3.26
N TYR A 99 10.30 -2.68 -2.34
CA TYR A 99 10.96 -2.81 -1.04
C TYR A 99 9.94 -2.59 0.07
N MET A 100 10.28 -3.00 1.26
CA MET A 100 9.42 -2.87 2.40
C MET A 100 10.20 -2.30 3.57
N THR A 101 9.62 -1.31 4.26
CA THR A 101 10.22 -0.82 5.49
C THR A 101 10.03 -1.87 6.58
N ALA A 102 10.94 -1.88 7.54
CA ALA A 102 10.78 -2.74 8.69
C ALA A 102 9.51 -2.37 9.43
N GLN A 103 8.74 -3.38 9.80
CA GLN A 103 7.50 -3.17 10.52
C GLN A 103 7.74 -2.84 11.99
N ASN A 104 8.94 -3.00 12.45
CA ASN A 104 9.32 -2.73 13.81
C ASN A 104 9.15 -1.25 14.11
N HIS A 105 8.32 -0.95 15.07
CA HIS A 105 7.97 0.40 15.45
C HIS A 105 9.15 1.19 16.03
N SER A 106 10.19 0.51 16.49
CA SER A 106 11.37 1.19 16.99
C SER A 106 12.27 1.69 15.85
N THR A 107 11.97 1.30 14.65
CA THR A 107 12.73 1.72 13.49
C THR A 107 12.27 3.10 13.06
N SER A 108 13.11 4.08 13.24
CA SER A 108 12.82 5.35 12.59
C SER A 108 13.21 5.21 11.14
N VAL A 109 12.30 5.57 10.31
CA VAL A 109 12.47 5.42 8.88
C VAL A 109 13.05 6.69 8.36
N ASP A 110 14.32 6.65 8.04
CA ASP A 110 15.02 7.78 7.46
C ASP A 110 15.09 7.58 5.96
N PHE A 111 14.24 8.26 5.30
CA PHE A 111 14.25 8.26 3.83
C PHE A 111 14.83 9.53 3.31
#